data_3934eb7f5d728dfb5fe62946d13bfcd3
#
_entry.id   3934eb7f5d728dfb5fe62946d13bfcd3
#
_cell.length_a   1.000
_cell.length_b   1.000
_cell.length_c   1.000
_cell.angle_alpha   90.00
_cell.angle_beta   90.00
_cell.angle_gamma   90.00
#
_symmetry.space_group_name_H-M   'P 1'
#
loop_
_entity.id
_entity.type
_entity.pdbx_description
1 polymer ?
#
loop_
_entity_poly.entity_id
_entity_poly.type
_entity_poly.pdbx_seq_one_letter_code
_entity_poly.pdbx_strand_id
1 'polypeptide(L)'
;MMNRRQSIKRLVLGTLSAGLFFPSATEAKKHLGYSISPADSGQNLARIPYAERDWDYGRTPEEKERDERLFNERFFDEHELNTIEVLCNHILPASETAGSAVDASVPDFIAFIVLDMPYLQTRLRGGIIWLDGFSRKEYGDVFTRISNPQQLAVLDLLAYPNQITPSTEQGGRFFREIRNLILTGYYTSEIGVKDLGFQGNTANVWDGVPP
;
A
#
# COMPACT_ATOMS: atom_id res chain seq x y z
N MET A 1 4.34 -5.87 -24.01
CA MET A 1 4.52 -4.72 -23.07
C MET A 1 4.46 -5.27 -21.65
N MET A 2 5.43 -4.95 -20.82
CA MET A 2 5.47 -5.43 -19.42
C MET A 2 4.47 -4.62 -18.59
N ASN A 3 3.55 -5.28 -17.87
CA ASN A 3 2.57 -4.63 -17.01
C ASN A 3 3.31 -3.91 -15.86
N ARG A 4 2.82 -2.71 -15.45
CA ARG A 4 3.37 -1.88 -14.33
C ARG A 4 3.64 -2.72 -13.07
N ARG A 5 2.72 -3.64 -12.73
CA ARG A 5 2.85 -4.57 -11.59
C ARG A 5 4.03 -5.53 -11.74
N GLN A 6 4.29 -6.04 -12.95
CA GLN A 6 5.45 -6.92 -13.20
C GLN A 6 6.78 -6.17 -13.08
N SER A 7 6.82 -4.88 -13.44
CA SER A 7 8.00 -4.04 -13.28
C SER A 7 8.31 -3.80 -11.80
N ILE A 8 7.27 -3.55 -10.97
CA ILE A 8 7.40 -3.34 -9.53
C ILE A 8 7.85 -4.64 -8.85
N LYS A 9 7.22 -5.79 -9.18
CA LYS A 9 7.63 -7.11 -8.65
C LYS A 9 9.11 -7.41 -8.95
N ARG A 10 9.59 -7.10 -10.15
CA ARG A 10 11.01 -7.30 -10.51
C ARG A 10 11.95 -6.39 -9.74
N LEU A 11 11.52 -5.17 -9.40
CA LEU A 11 12.31 -4.22 -8.62
C LEU A 11 12.44 -4.69 -7.15
N VAL A 12 11.37 -5.25 -6.59
CA VAL A 12 11.36 -5.82 -5.23
C VAL A 12 12.13 -7.16 -5.17
N LEU A 13 11.96 -8.02 -6.19
CA LEU A 13 12.61 -9.34 -6.25
C LEU A 13 14.08 -9.26 -6.69
N GLY A 14 14.48 -8.22 -7.42
CA GLY A 14 15.86 -8.04 -7.89
C GLY A 14 16.89 -7.84 -6.77
N THR A 15 16.44 -7.53 -5.55
CA THR A 15 17.30 -7.42 -4.37
C THR A 15 17.42 -8.72 -3.57
N LEU A 16 16.67 -9.78 -3.93
CA LEU A 16 16.58 -11.05 -3.21
C LEU A 16 17.11 -12.28 -3.98
N SER A 17 17.63 -12.11 -5.20
CA SER A 17 18.09 -13.24 -6.02
C SER A 17 19.53 -13.65 -5.72
N ALA A 18 19.74 -14.30 -4.57
CA ALA A 18 20.83 -15.26 -4.38
C ALA A 18 20.17 -16.61 -4.01
N GLY A 19 20.20 -17.50 -4.95
CA GLY A 19 19.57 -18.80 -5.06
C GLY A 19 19.18 -19.57 -3.81
N LEU A 20 17.93 -20.05 -3.78
CA LEU A 20 17.52 -21.14 -2.91
C LEU A 20 16.39 -21.99 -3.59
N PHE A 21 16.62 -23.27 -3.65
CA PHE A 21 15.65 -24.34 -3.95
C PHE A 21 14.66 -24.41 -2.78
N PHE A 22 13.34 -24.42 -3.06
CA PHE A 22 12.30 -24.51 -2.04
C PHE A 22 11.59 -25.87 -2.08
N PRO A 23 11.44 -26.57 -0.93
CA PRO A 23 10.51 -27.69 -0.82
C PRO A 23 9.07 -27.22 -0.73
N SER A 24 8.12 -28.06 -1.18
CA SER A 24 6.71 -27.74 -1.34
C SER A 24 5.99 -27.38 -0.03
N ALA A 25 5.03 -26.46 -0.13
CA ALA A 25 4.23 -25.88 0.97
C ALA A 25 3.43 -26.89 1.84
N THR A 26 3.48 -28.18 1.56
CA THR A 26 2.66 -29.20 2.25
C THR A 26 3.27 -29.70 3.56
N GLU A 27 4.58 -29.55 3.76
CA GLU A 27 5.26 -30.05 4.99
C GLU A 27 5.36 -29.01 6.10
N ALA A 28 5.33 -27.71 5.79
CA ALA A 28 5.43 -26.64 6.79
C ALA A 28 4.16 -26.51 7.68
N LYS A 29 3.01 -27.01 7.24
CA LYS A 29 1.74 -26.93 7.99
C LYS A 29 1.65 -27.80 9.24
N LYS A 30 2.61 -28.69 9.47
CA LYS A 30 2.52 -29.72 10.54
C LYS A 30 3.14 -29.30 11.88
N HIS A 31 3.89 -28.20 11.94
CA HIS A 31 4.63 -27.81 13.14
C HIS A 31 4.18 -26.53 13.86
N LEU A 32 3.30 -25.74 13.27
CA LEU A 32 2.70 -24.58 13.94
C LEU A 32 1.19 -24.83 14.01
N GLY A 33 0.72 -25.19 15.19
CA GLY A 33 -0.71 -25.47 15.49
C GLY A 33 -1.61 -24.23 15.38
N TYR A 34 -1.47 -23.44 14.34
CA TYR A 34 -2.30 -22.29 14.01
C TYR A 34 -3.19 -22.67 12.82
N SER A 35 -4.39 -23.11 13.12
CA SER A 35 -5.43 -23.37 12.12
C SER A 35 -6.17 -22.06 11.82
N ILE A 36 -5.72 -21.32 10.81
CA ILE A 36 -6.54 -20.25 10.21
C ILE A 36 -7.62 -20.95 9.39
N SER A 37 -8.88 -20.79 9.81
CA SER A 37 -10.03 -21.26 9.05
C SER A 37 -10.11 -20.52 7.71
N PRO A 38 -10.33 -21.22 6.58
CA PRO A 38 -10.50 -20.56 5.27
C PRO A 38 -11.72 -19.63 5.19
N ALA A 39 -12.60 -19.63 6.18
CA ALA A 39 -13.77 -18.77 6.25
C ALA A 39 -13.47 -17.32 6.67
N ASP A 40 -12.27 -17.04 7.25
CA ASP A 40 -11.90 -15.71 7.73
C ASP A 40 -11.08 -14.89 6.70
N SER A 41 -10.78 -15.45 5.55
CA SER A 41 -9.92 -14.83 4.54
C SER A 41 -10.57 -13.70 3.71
N GLY A 42 -11.73 -13.20 4.11
CA GLY A 42 -12.47 -12.16 3.38
C GLY A 42 -12.96 -10.98 4.23
N GLN A 43 -12.73 -10.98 5.54
CA GLN A 43 -13.09 -9.84 6.36
C GLN A 43 -11.99 -8.78 6.27
N ASN A 44 -12.37 -7.63 5.75
CA ASN A 44 -11.54 -6.43 5.68
C ASN A 44 -11.18 -5.99 7.12
N LEU A 45 -9.99 -6.37 7.60
CA LEU A 45 -9.51 -6.08 8.96
C LEU A 45 -9.54 -4.57 9.29
N ALA A 46 -9.43 -3.71 8.28
CA ALA A 46 -9.53 -2.27 8.44
C ALA A 46 -10.93 -1.78 8.86
N ARG A 47 -11.99 -2.58 8.59
CA ARG A 47 -13.37 -2.27 9.00
C ARG A 47 -13.77 -2.89 10.34
N ILE A 48 -12.91 -3.70 10.95
CA ILE A 48 -13.17 -4.23 12.30
C ILE A 48 -12.92 -3.08 13.30
N PRO A 49 -13.90 -2.68 14.12
CA PRO A 49 -13.70 -1.68 15.16
C PRO A 49 -12.54 -2.07 16.06
N TYR A 50 -11.78 -1.09 16.56
CA TYR A 50 -10.62 -1.34 17.42
C TYR A 50 -10.96 -2.27 18.59
N ALA A 51 -12.13 -2.07 19.23
CA ALA A 51 -12.60 -2.88 20.34
C ALA A 51 -12.85 -4.37 20.00
N GLU A 52 -13.04 -4.70 18.72
CA GLU A 52 -13.26 -6.07 18.23
C GLU A 52 -11.99 -6.74 17.74
N ARG A 53 -10.87 -6.01 17.72
CA ARG A 53 -9.57 -6.53 17.28
C ARG A 53 -8.87 -7.18 18.48
N ASP A 54 -8.49 -8.43 18.34
CA ASP A 54 -7.66 -9.14 19.33
C ASP A 54 -6.18 -8.69 19.22
N TRP A 55 -5.93 -7.44 19.63
CA TRP A 55 -4.59 -6.84 19.60
C TRP A 55 -3.97 -6.80 21.01
N ASP A 56 -4.51 -7.56 21.92
CA ASP A 56 -4.10 -7.52 23.33
C ASP A 56 -2.69 -8.07 23.54
N TYR A 57 -2.21 -8.83 22.56
CA TYR A 57 -0.93 -9.49 22.64
C TYR A 57 0.25 -8.52 22.41
N GLY A 58 1.08 -8.38 23.46
CA GLY A 58 2.36 -7.66 23.38
C GLY A 58 2.27 -6.13 23.39
N ARG A 59 1.08 -5.54 23.62
CA ARG A 59 0.89 -4.09 23.70
C ARG A 59 0.81 -3.58 25.13
N THR A 60 1.48 -2.46 25.43
CA THR A 60 1.32 -1.77 26.71
C THR A 60 -0.03 -1.05 26.79
N PRO A 61 -0.54 -0.70 27.99
CA PRO A 61 -1.77 0.07 28.16
C PRO A 61 -1.73 1.42 27.39
N GLU A 62 -0.60 2.11 27.41
CA GLU A 62 -0.40 3.41 26.74
C GLU A 62 -0.45 3.27 25.21
N GLU A 63 0.11 2.17 24.66
CA GLU A 63 0.03 1.88 23.22
C GLU A 63 -1.41 1.57 22.81
N LYS A 64 -2.17 0.83 23.64
CA LYS A 64 -3.59 0.56 23.37
C LYS A 64 -4.43 1.83 23.35
N GLU A 65 -4.28 2.71 24.35
CA GLU A 65 -4.98 4.00 24.41
C GLU A 65 -4.63 4.89 23.20
N ARG A 66 -3.34 4.92 22.81
CA ARG A 66 -2.90 5.65 21.60
C ARG A 66 -3.54 5.09 20.34
N ASP A 67 -3.51 3.79 20.14
CA ASP A 67 -4.04 3.15 18.94
C ASP A 67 -5.57 3.31 18.85
N GLU A 68 -6.29 3.17 19.97
CA GLU A 68 -7.73 3.43 20.05
C GLU A 68 -8.07 4.87 19.62
N ARG A 69 -7.30 5.85 20.09
CA ARG A 69 -7.46 7.25 19.68
C ARG A 69 -7.23 7.41 18.17
N LEU A 70 -6.13 6.87 17.63
CA LEU A 70 -5.80 6.99 16.20
C LEU A 70 -6.84 6.33 15.30
N PHE A 71 -7.45 5.22 15.71
CA PHE A 71 -8.51 4.57 14.94
C PHE A 71 -9.85 5.34 14.97
N ASN A 72 -10.09 6.14 16.00
CA ASN A 72 -11.30 6.94 16.14
C ASN A 72 -11.17 8.35 15.51
N GLU A 73 -9.96 8.81 15.27
CA GLU A 73 -9.71 10.09 14.61
C GLU A 73 -9.82 9.98 13.08
N ARG A 74 -10.17 11.09 12.42
CA ARG A 74 -10.22 11.21 10.96
C ARG A 74 -9.46 12.45 10.53
N PHE A 75 -8.49 12.26 9.64
CA PHE A 75 -7.75 13.36 9.03
C PHE A 75 -8.34 13.74 7.67
N PHE A 76 -8.51 12.78 6.78
CA PHE A 76 -9.01 13.02 5.43
C PHE A 76 -10.54 13.18 5.41
N ASP A 77 -11.02 14.09 4.56
CA ASP A 77 -12.42 14.17 4.18
C ASP A 77 -12.79 13.09 3.14
N GLU A 78 -14.06 13.03 2.76
CA GLU A 78 -14.59 12.04 1.82
C GLU A 78 -13.96 12.19 0.42
N HIS A 79 -13.76 13.43 -0.05
CA HIS A 79 -13.13 13.69 -1.33
C HIS A 79 -11.66 13.28 -1.36
N GLU A 80 -10.93 13.59 -0.28
CA GLU A 80 -9.53 13.22 -0.13
C GLU A 80 -9.36 11.69 -0.10
N LEU A 81 -10.23 10.96 0.64
CA LEU A 81 -10.23 9.50 0.68
C LEU A 81 -10.55 8.90 -0.70
N ASN A 82 -11.58 9.41 -1.39
CA ASN A 82 -11.91 8.96 -2.74
C ASN A 82 -10.74 9.19 -3.72
N THR A 83 -10.02 10.32 -3.58
CA THR A 83 -8.83 10.58 -4.40
C THR A 83 -7.73 9.55 -4.13
N ILE A 84 -7.52 9.17 -2.86
CA ILE A 84 -6.57 8.13 -2.47
C ILE A 84 -6.98 6.77 -3.05
N GLU A 85 -8.27 6.39 -3.00
CA GLU A 85 -8.78 5.15 -3.59
C GLU A 85 -8.55 5.09 -5.11
N VAL A 86 -8.81 6.19 -5.82
CA VAL A 86 -8.54 6.28 -7.26
C VAL A 86 -7.04 6.11 -7.54
N LEU A 87 -6.17 6.74 -6.76
CA LEU A 87 -4.72 6.57 -6.88
C LEU A 87 -4.27 5.13 -6.58
N CYS A 88 -4.85 4.47 -5.57
CA CYS A 88 -4.60 3.07 -5.27
C CYS A 88 -4.92 2.17 -6.47
N ASN A 89 -6.09 2.36 -7.09
CA ASN A 89 -6.52 1.58 -8.25
C ASN A 89 -5.65 1.83 -9.49
N HIS A 90 -5.11 3.04 -9.68
CA HIS A 90 -4.20 3.31 -10.79
C HIS A 90 -2.80 2.76 -10.57
N ILE A 91 -2.29 2.80 -9.35
CA ILE A 91 -0.91 2.39 -9.04
C ILE A 91 -0.80 0.88 -8.91
N LEU A 92 -1.74 0.24 -8.19
CA LEU A 92 -1.82 -1.21 -8.00
C LEU A 92 -3.25 -1.72 -8.25
N PRO A 93 -3.67 -1.79 -9.52
CA PRO A 93 -4.97 -2.36 -9.88
C PRO A 93 -5.02 -3.86 -9.58
N ALA A 94 -6.21 -4.44 -9.46
CA ALA A 94 -6.39 -5.87 -9.43
C ALA A 94 -5.79 -6.55 -10.68
N SER A 95 -5.32 -7.77 -10.53
CA SER A 95 -4.84 -8.63 -11.60
C SER A 95 -5.58 -9.96 -11.56
N GLU A 96 -5.32 -10.85 -12.53
CA GLU A 96 -5.89 -12.20 -12.55
C GLU A 96 -5.51 -13.02 -11.30
N THR A 97 -4.39 -12.72 -10.67
CA THR A 97 -3.82 -13.52 -9.57
C THR A 97 -3.85 -12.84 -8.21
N ALA A 98 -4.15 -11.54 -8.14
CA ALA A 98 -4.14 -10.82 -6.87
C ALA A 98 -5.08 -9.60 -6.89
N GLY A 99 -5.65 -9.27 -5.73
CA GLY A 99 -6.49 -8.09 -5.54
C GLY A 99 -5.75 -6.77 -5.74
N SER A 100 -6.50 -5.68 -5.82
CA SER A 100 -5.99 -4.31 -5.92
C SER A 100 -5.45 -3.82 -4.57
N ALA A 101 -4.84 -2.62 -4.58
CA ALA A 101 -4.48 -1.93 -3.34
C ALA A 101 -5.73 -1.56 -2.50
N VAL A 102 -6.87 -1.32 -3.15
CA VAL A 102 -8.14 -1.07 -2.43
C VAL A 102 -8.64 -2.36 -1.77
N ASP A 103 -8.58 -3.49 -2.46
CA ASP A 103 -8.93 -4.80 -1.87
C ASP A 103 -8.03 -5.15 -0.67
N ALA A 104 -6.80 -4.66 -0.66
CA ALA A 104 -5.85 -4.79 0.44
C ALA A 104 -6.04 -3.73 1.54
N SER A 105 -7.11 -2.93 1.53
CA SER A 105 -7.40 -1.84 2.48
C SER A 105 -6.29 -0.80 2.62
N VAL A 106 -5.54 -0.54 1.56
CA VAL A 106 -4.46 0.45 1.56
C VAL A 106 -4.97 1.88 1.82
N PRO A 107 -6.17 2.32 1.35
CA PRO A 107 -6.71 3.62 1.76
C PRO A 107 -6.87 3.77 3.26
N ASP A 108 -7.33 2.73 3.97
CA ASP A 108 -7.47 2.73 5.43
C ASP A 108 -6.09 2.77 6.12
N PHE A 109 -5.10 2.03 5.59
CA PHE A 109 -3.72 2.12 6.06
C PHE A 109 -3.18 3.55 5.92
N ILE A 110 -3.41 4.22 4.80
CA ILE A 110 -2.96 5.61 4.60
C ILE A 110 -3.68 6.56 5.54
N ALA A 111 -4.98 6.37 5.77
CA ALA A 111 -5.76 7.15 6.73
C ALA A 111 -5.24 7.00 8.17
N PHE A 112 -4.82 5.80 8.56
CA PHE A 112 -4.20 5.55 9.87
C PHE A 112 -2.79 6.15 9.95
N ILE A 113 -1.92 5.88 8.99
CA ILE A 113 -0.52 6.28 9.04
C ILE A 113 -0.33 7.80 9.05
N VAL A 114 -1.24 8.56 8.44
CA VAL A 114 -1.20 10.03 8.44
C VAL A 114 -1.50 10.62 9.83
N LEU A 115 -2.22 9.91 10.66
CA LEU A 115 -2.46 10.27 12.06
C LEU A 115 -1.28 9.87 12.94
N ASP A 116 -0.71 8.71 12.70
CA ASP A 116 0.48 8.20 13.40
C ASP A 116 1.74 9.01 13.08
N MET A 117 1.85 9.52 11.84
CA MET A 117 2.96 10.32 11.34
C MET A 117 2.48 11.70 10.85
N PRO A 118 2.25 12.68 11.76
CA PRO A 118 1.63 13.97 11.41
C PRO A 118 2.38 14.79 10.36
N TYR A 119 3.68 14.56 10.17
CA TYR A 119 4.46 15.24 9.13
C TYR A 119 3.97 14.91 7.70
N LEU A 120 3.22 13.81 7.52
CA LEU A 120 2.61 13.44 6.24
C LEU A 120 1.36 14.27 5.94
N GLN A 121 0.68 14.83 6.96
CA GLN A 121 -0.61 15.52 6.83
C GLN A 121 -0.57 16.62 5.78
N THR A 122 0.31 17.60 5.96
CA THR A 122 0.45 18.72 5.03
C THR A 122 0.87 18.29 3.64
N ARG A 123 1.74 17.29 3.54
CA ARG A 123 2.26 16.79 2.26
C ARG A 123 1.18 16.10 1.45
N LEU A 124 0.39 15.22 2.08
CA LEU A 124 -0.65 14.46 1.36
C LEU A 124 -1.82 15.37 1.01
N ARG A 125 -2.34 16.17 1.94
CA ARG A 125 -3.42 17.12 1.66
C ARG A 125 -3.01 18.16 0.64
N GLY A 126 -1.83 18.76 0.78
CA GLY A 126 -1.28 19.71 -0.20
C GLY A 126 -1.07 19.07 -1.57
N GLY A 127 -0.70 17.81 -1.63
CA GLY A 127 -0.56 17.05 -2.88
C GLY A 127 -1.90 16.77 -3.56
N ILE A 128 -2.95 16.41 -2.81
CA ILE A 128 -4.31 16.22 -3.33
C ILE A 128 -4.86 17.55 -3.87
N ILE A 129 -4.70 18.65 -3.12
CA ILE A 129 -5.11 19.98 -3.57
C ILE A 129 -4.38 20.37 -4.88
N TRP A 130 -3.09 20.10 -4.97
CA TRP A 130 -2.30 20.35 -6.18
C TRP A 130 -2.83 19.52 -7.36
N LEU A 131 -3.09 18.23 -7.14
CA LEU A 131 -3.58 17.29 -8.16
C LEU A 131 -4.93 17.75 -8.74
N ASP A 132 -5.85 18.17 -7.87
CA ASP A 132 -7.13 18.72 -8.27
C ASP A 132 -7.00 20.05 -9.01
N GLY A 133 -6.11 20.94 -8.53
CA GLY A 133 -5.85 22.23 -9.18
C GLY A 133 -5.26 22.06 -10.58
N PHE A 134 -4.33 21.13 -10.74
CA PHE A 134 -3.75 20.77 -12.02
C PHE A 134 -4.81 20.18 -12.96
N SER A 135 -5.62 19.24 -12.47
CA SER A 135 -6.68 18.60 -13.26
C SER A 135 -7.75 19.60 -13.72
N ARG A 136 -8.16 20.53 -12.85
CA ARG A 136 -9.09 21.61 -13.23
C ARG A 136 -8.54 22.51 -14.33
N LYS A 137 -7.25 22.84 -14.24
CA LYS A 137 -6.61 23.70 -15.23
C LYS A 137 -6.50 23.04 -16.60
N GLU A 138 -6.14 21.75 -16.65
CA GLU A 138 -5.89 21.04 -17.90
C GLU A 138 -7.16 20.41 -18.50
N TYR A 139 -8.12 20.00 -17.67
CA TYR A 139 -9.28 19.21 -18.08
C TYR A 139 -10.64 19.76 -17.62
N GLY A 140 -10.66 20.81 -16.80
CA GLY A 140 -11.88 21.50 -16.38
C GLY A 140 -12.57 20.96 -15.13
N ASP A 141 -12.11 19.85 -14.53
CA ASP A 141 -12.68 19.29 -13.29
C ASP A 141 -11.59 18.70 -12.36
N VAL A 142 -11.98 18.29 -11.15
CA VAL A 142 -11.12 17.66 -10.16
C VAL A 142 -10.63 16.29 -10.67
N PHE A 143 -9.51 15.82 -10.12
CA PHE A 143 -8.85 14.59 -10.55
C PHE A 143 -9.79 13.37 -10.56
N THR A 144 -10.64 13.23 -9.56
CA THR A 144 -11.57 12.09 -9.47
C THR A 144 -12.71 12.11 -10.48
N ARG A 145 -12.99 13.26 -11.10
CA ARG A 145 -14.09 13.42 -12.07
C ARG A 145 -13.65 13.46 -13.52
N ILE A 146 -12.38 13.70 -13.80
CA ILE A 146 -11.86 13.59 -15.17
C ILE A 146 -11.84 12.13 -15.61
N SER A 147 -11.82 11.89 -16.92
CA SER A 147 -11.86 10.54 -17.48
C SER A 147 -10.60 9.73 -17.10
N ASN A 148 -10.74 8.40 -17.05
CA ASN A 148 -9.62 7.49 -16.75
C ASN A 148 -8.37 7.72 -17.63
N PRO A 149 -8.46 7.91 -18.97
CA PRO A 149 -7.30 8.27 -19.78
C PRO A 149 -6.63 9.59 -19.36
N GLN A 150 -7.43 10.59 -18.94
CA GLN A 150 -6.91 11.87 -18.44
C GLN A 150 -6.21 11.70 -17.09
N GLN A 151 -6.78 10.93 -16.16
CA GLN A 151 -6.15 10.57 -14.89
C GLN A 151 -4.78 9.89 -15.12
N LEU A 152 -4.74 8.92 -16.03
CA LEU A 152 -3.49 8.24 -16.38
C LEU A 152 -2.46 9.19 -17.00
N ALA A 153 -2.89 10.12 -17.86
CA ALA A 153 -1.99 11.11 -18.46
C ALA A 153 -1.36 12.03 -17.38
N VAL A 154 -2.16 12.46 -16.39
CA VAL A 154 -1.62 13.23 -15.24
C VAL A 154 -0.61 12.41 -14.45
N LEU A 155 -0.94 11.15 -14.12
CA LEU A 155 -0.05 10.30 -13.34
C LEU A 155 1.23 9.94 -14.10
N ASP A 156 1.16 9.72 -15.40
CA ASP A 156 2.35 9.44 -16.23
C ASP A 156 3.30 10.65 -16.26
N LEU A 157 2.76 11.88 -16.32
CA LEU A 157 3.57 13.10 -16.21
C LEU A 157 4.34 13.18 -14.88
N LEU A 158 3.75 12.69 -13.77
CA LEU A 158 4.35 12.74 -12.44
C LEU A 158 5.25 11.54 -12.11
N ALA A 159 5.08 10.43 -12.84
CA ALA A 159 5.75 9.16 -12.55
C ALA A 159 7.22 9.14 -12.97
N TYR A 160 7.61 9.94 -13.97
CA TYR A 160 8.94 9.92 -14.57
C TYR A 160 9.73 11.17 -14.20
N PRO A 161 10.85 11.06 -13.45
CA PRO A 161 11.64 12.22 -13.02
C PRO A 161 12.11 13.13 -14.16
N ASN A 162 12.38 12.57 -15.34
CA ASN A 162 12.82 13.31 -16.52
C ASN A 162 11.72 14.13 -17.20
N GLN A 163 10.46 13.93 -16.83
CA GLN A 163 9.30 14.68 -17.33
C GLN A 163 8.87 15.77 -16.34
N ILE A 164 9.40 15.78 -15.13
CA ILE A 164 9.05 16.75 -14.10
C ILE A 164 9.67 18.09 -14.45
N THR A 165 8.82 19.11 -14.53
CA THR A 165 9.17 20.51 -14.74
C THR A 165 9.04 21.31 -13.45
N PRO A 166 9.55 22.55 -13.34
CA PRO A 166 9.32 23.39 -12.16
C PRO A 166 7.84 23.57 -11.79
N SER A 167 6.94 23.58 -12.77
CA SER A 167 5.48 23.71 -12.55
C SER A 167 4.82 22.42 -12.03
N THR A 168 5.41 21.25 -12.24
CA THR A 168 4.92 19.93 -11.83
C THR A 168 5.72 19.32 -10.68
N GLU A 169 6.76 20.00 -10.18
CA GLU A 169 7.65 19.47 -9.15
C GLU A 169 6.92 19.09 -7.87
N GLN A 170 5.95 19.91 -7.43
CA GLN A 170 5.15 19.63 -6.24
C GLN A 170 4.31 18.36 -6.43
N GLY A 171 3.68 18.21 -7.59
CA GLY A 171 2.94 17.00 -7.96
C GLY A 171 3.83 15.76 -8.01
N GLY A 172 5.04 15.87 -8.58
CA GLY A 172 6.00 14.77 -8.63
C GLY A 172 6.50 14.33 -7.24
N ARG A 173 6.67 15.28 -6.32
CA ARG A 173 6.99 14.97 -4.90
C ARG A 173 5.84 14.24 -4.23
N PHE A 174 4.61 14.73 -4.38
CA PHE A 174 3.40 14.08 -3.88
C PHE A 174 3.23 12.67 -4.45
N PHE A 175 3.33 12.52 -5.78
CA PHE A 175 3.16 11.22 -6.43
C PHE A 175 4.16 10.19 -5.91
N ARG A 176 5.42 10.56 -5.71
CA ARG A 176 6.43 9.69 -5.14
C ARG A 176 6.09 9.25 -3.72
N GLU A 177 5.60 10.18 -2.88
CA GLU A 177 5.24 9.90 -1.49
C GLU A 177 4.02 9.00 -1.39
N ILE A 178 2.92 9.33 -2.08
CA ILE A 178 1.70 8.52 -2.06
C ILE A 178 1.93 7.13 -2.68
N ARG A 179 2.71 7.05 -3.77
CA ARG A 179 3.09 5.76 -4.35
C ARG A 179 3.85 4.89 -3.34
N ASN A 180 4.80 5.45 -2.61
CA ASN A 180 5.56 4.69 -1.62
C ASN A 180 4.67 4.19 -0.49
N LEU A 181 3.72 5.00 -0.01
CA LEU A 181 2.73 4.57 0.99
C LEU A 181 1.82 3.46 0.46
N ILE A 182 1.34 3.58 -0.79
CA ILE A 182 0.53 2.55 -1.43
C ILE A 182 1.30 1.23 -1.56
N LEU A 183 2.56 1.28 -2.00
CA LEU A 183 3.41 0.09 -2.10
C LEU A 183 3.67 -0.53 -0.72
N THR A 184 3.96 0.30 0.28
CA THR A 184 4.18 -0.17 1.66
C THR A 184 2.93 -0.86 2.19
N GLY A 185 1.76 -0.20 2.15
CA GLY A 185 0.51 -0.77 2.64
C GLY A 185 0.13 -2.07 1.91
N TYR A 186 0.31 -2.10 0.59
CA TYR A 186 -0.02 -3.28 -0.20
C TYR A 186 0.89 -4.47 0.11
N TYR A 187 2.22 -4.30 0.01
CA TYR A 187 3.16 -5.41 0.16
C TYR A 187 3.40 -5.84 1.61
N THR A 188 2.88 -5.11 2.59
CA THR A 188 2.79 -5.56 3.99
C THR A 188 1.43 -6.20 4.33
N SER A 189 0.45 -6.13 3.43
CA SER A 189 -0.84 -6.80 3.58
C SER A 189 -0.76 -8.29 3.23
N GLU A 190 -1.74 -9.08 3.68
CA GLU A 190 -1.85 -10.50 3.34
C GLU A 190 -1.95 -10.73 1.82
N ILE A 191 -2.73 -9.89 1.12
CA ILE A 191 -2.89 -9.93 -0.34
C ILE A 191 -1.55 -9.67 -1.03
N GLY A 192 -0.82 -8.64 -0.60
CA GLY A 192 0.46 -8.28 -1.20
C GLY A 192 1.57 -9.28 -0.90
N VAL A 193 1.62 -9.84 0.30
CA VAL A 193 2.56 -10.92 0.67
C VAL A 193 2.32 -12.16 -0.18
N LYS A 194 1.05 -12.55 -0.38
CA LYS A 194 0.69 -13.66 -1.28
C LYS A 194 1.04 -13.36 -2.74
N ASP A 195 0.82 -12.14 -3.19
CA ASP A 195 1.16 -11.69 -4.55
C ASP A 195 2.67 -11.75 -4.83
N LEU A 196 3.51 -11.46 -3.83
CA LEU A 196 4.96 -11.64 -3.90
C LEU A 196 5.39 -13.11 -3.94
N GLY A 197 4.53 -14.03 -3.49
CA GLY A 197 4.90 -15.43 -3.24
C GLY A 197 5.85 -15.60 -2.06
N PHE A 198 5.87 -14.64 -1.11
CA PHE A 198 6.73 -14.69 0.06
C PHE A 198 6.23 -15.77 1.04
N GLN A 199 7.11 -16.73 1.36
CA GLN A 199 6.80 -17.86 2.24
C GLN A 199 7.44 -17.74 3.64
N GLY A 200 8.05 -16.60 3.94
CA GLY A 200 8.80 -16.40 5.17
C GLY A 200 10.22 -16.99 5.12
N ASN A 201 10.89 -16.91 6.24
CA ASN A 201 12.21 -17.50 6.39
C ASN A 201 12.09 -18.99 6.71
N THR A 202 12.87 -19.83 6.02
CA THR A 202 13.04 -21.24 6.38
C THR A 202 14.16 -21.40 7.39
N ALA A 203 14.00 -22.37 8.31
CA ALA A 203 15.08 -22.71 9.22
C ALA A 203 16.33 -23.14 8.42
N ASN A 204 17.46 -22.51 8.72
CA ASN A 204 18.74 -22.80 8.07
C ASN A 204 19.80 -23.06 9.13
N VAL A 205 20.78 -23.92 8.81
CA VAL A 205 21.98 -24.09 9.63
C VAL A 205 22.99 -23.06 9.13
N TRP A 206 23.38 -22.16 10.03
CA TRP A 206 24.45 -21.20 9.73
C TRP A 206 25.81 -21.89 9.79
N ASP A 207 26.50 -21.98 8.69
CA ASP A 207 27.82 -22.60 8.53
C ASP A 207 28.96 -21.57 8.35
N GLY A 208 28.67 -20.32 8.62
CA GLY A 208 29.62 -19.20 8.53
C GLY A 208 29.50 -18.38 7.27
N VAL A 209 30.33 -17.33 7.18
CA VAL A 209 30.43 -16.50 5.96
C VAL A 209 31.29 -17.27 4.96
N PRO A 210 30.84 -17.43 3.70
CA PRO A 210 31.65 -18.04 2.64
C PRO A 210 33.00 -17.31 2.49
N PRO A 211 34.09 -18.02 2.24
CA PRO A 211 35.41 -17.42 2.06
C PRO A 211 35.52 -16.51 0.83
#